data_e2ec875f7d9e2e1774b3e510b918d781
#
_entry.id   e2ec875f7d9e2e1774b3e510b918d781
#
_cell.length_a   1.000
_cell.length_b   1.000
_cell.length_c   1.000
_cell.angle_alpha   90.00
_cell.angle_beta   90.00
_cell.angle_gamma   90.00
#
_symmetry.space_group_name_H-M   'P 1'
#
loop_
_entity.id
_entity.type
_entity.pdbx_description
1 polymer ?
#
loop_
_entity_poly.entity_id
_entity_poly.type
_entity_poly.pdbx_seq_one_letter_code
_entity_poly.pdbx_strand_id
1 'polypeptide(L)'
;MINGLIKVRIGGNGIMKKKGILGLLAVAATAILLVGCGKSSSTKTTTITVGASSVPHAQILKHVQPELKKEGVNLKIKVFQDYVLPNKALASKELDANYFQHIPFLDNWNKENNGSLVSAGKVHLEPIGVYSKKVKSLKDLKDGATVLVSSNVADYGRVLTLFKDAGLITLKKGTDLTSATFNDIKTNKRHLKFKHSYEAKLMPTFYKNNEGDAVVINANYAVQAGLNPKKDAIALEKSDSPYANIVAVRKGDKNKPAIKKLMKVLRSKSTQKWIEKKYKGAILPVSAD
;
A
#
# COMPACT_ATOMS: atom_id res chain seq x y z
N MET A 1 -2.59 71.19 -6.07
CA MET A 1 -3.15 72.15 -7.06
C MET A 1 -4.27 71.46 -7.80
N ILE A 2 -5.48 71.94 -7.58
CA ILE A 2 -6.64 72.17 -8.46
C ILE A 2 -7.32 70.88 -8.99
N ASN A 3 -8.42 70.47 -8.37
CA ASN A 3 -9.85 70.84 -8.51
C ASN A 3 -10.41 70.65 -9.95
N GLY A 4 -11.48 69.90 -10.01
CA GLY A 4 -12.36 69.83 -11.17
C GLY A 4 -13.61 68.98 -10.95
N LEU A 5 -14.51 69.47 -10.04
CA LEU A 5 -15.90 69.08 -9.99
C LEU A 5 -16.65 69.65 -11.20
N ILE A 6 -17.51 68.88 -11.87
CA ILE A 6 -18.61 69.38 -12.66
C ILE A 6 -19.90 68.63 -12.30
N LYS A 7 -20.82 69.36 -11.77
CA LYS A 7 -22.25 69.08 -11.51
C LYS A 7 -23.07 69.69 -12.63
N VAL A 8 -24.06 69.04 -13.19
CA VAL A 8 -25.28 69.63 -13.85
C VAL A 8 -26.37 68.57 -13.81
N ARG A 9 -27.43 68.64 -13.06
CA ARG A 9 -28.69 69.36 -13.00
C ARG A 9 -29.72 68.86 -14.06
N ILE A 10 -30.73 68.10 -13.64
CA ILE A 10 -32.14 68.36 -13.28
C ILE A 10 -32.99 68.97 -14.42
N GLY A 11 -34.11 68.31 -14.66
CA GLY A 11 -35.36 68.84 -15.22
C GLY A 11 -36.03 67.81 -16.11
N GLY A 12 -37.27 67.48 -16.03
CA GLY A 12 -38.39 68.01 -15.34
C GLY A 12 -39.65 67.21 -15.69
N ASN A 13 -40.62 67.40 -14.88
CA ASN A 13 -41.95 66.88 -14.81
C ASN A 13 -42.76 66.65 -16.11
N GLY A 14 -43.62 65.63 -16.09
CA GLY A 14 -44.79 65.51 -17.01
C GLY A 14 -45.82 64.53 -16.46
N ILE A 15 -46.76 65.11 -15.69
CA ILE A 15 -47.95 64.44 -15.19
C ILE A 15 -49.05 64.45 -16.27
N MET A 16 -49.81 63.38 -16.41
CA MET A 16 -51.26 63.33 -16.62
C MET A 16 -51.62 62.09 -17.41
N LYS A 17 -52.63 61.38 -17.19
CA LYS A 17 -53.93 61.27 -16.59
C LYS A 17 -54.53 59.88 -16.95
N LYS A 18 -55.16 59.33 -15.98
CA LYS A 18 -56.24 58.34 -15.89
C LYS A 18 -57.08 58.07 -17.13
N LYS A 19 -57.50 56.82 -17.28
CA LYS A 19 -58.78 56.18 -17.52
C LYS A 19 -58.53 54.98 -18.41
N GLY A 20 -58.92 53.73 -18.19
CA GLY A 20 -60.10 53.20 -17.56
C GLY A 20 -60.51 51.97 -18.38
N ILE A 21 -61.23 51.05 -17.77
CA ILE A 21 -62.02 49.96 -18.37
C ILE A 21 -61.35 48.59 -18.32
N LEU A 22 -61.63 47.88 -17.27
CA LEU A 22 -62.47 46.67 -17.13
C LEU A 22 -62.67 45.82 -18.43
N GLY A 23 -62.27 44.60 -18.37
CA GLY A 23 -62.90 43.63 -19.26
C GLY A 23 -62.15 42.29 -19.36
N LEU A 24 -62.73 41.29 -18.74
CA LEU A 24 -62.74 39.85 -19.03
C LEU A 24 -61.48 39.07 -18.89
N LEU A 25 -61.42 38.34 -17.81
CA LEU A 25 -61.68 36.90 -17.61
C LEU A 25 -61.05 35.96 -18.61
N ALA A 26 -60.20 35.14 -17.97
CA ALA A 26 -60.25 33.70 -18.07
C ALA A 26 -59.10 33.01 -18.79
N VAL A 27 -58.66 32.00 -18.08
CA VAL A 27 -57.85 30.87 -18.45
C VAL A 27 -56.33 31.12 -18.38
N ALA A 28 -55.88 31.23 -17.13
CA ALA A 28 -54.52 30.89 -16.80
C ALA A 28 -54.35 29.38 -16.91
N ALA A 29 -53.80 28.94 -17.99
CA ALA A 29 -53.27 27.60 -18.09
C ALA A 29 -52.12 27.48 -17.12
N THR A 30 -52.33 26.74 -16.06
CA THR A 30 -51.35 26.37 -15.04
C THR A 30 -50.34 25.44 -15.67
N ALA A 31 -49.32 25.99 -16.35
CA ALA A 31 -48.11 25.28 -16.65
C ALA A 31 -47.30 25.21 -15.38
N ILE A 32 -47.61 24.24 -14.52
CA ILE A 32 -46.72 23.80 -13.46
C ILE A 32 -45.52 23.19 -14.17
N LEU A 33 -44.49 24.00 -14.37
CA LEU A 33 -43.16 23.55 -14.63
C LEU A 33 -42.76 22.73 -13.40
N LEU A 34 -42.94 21.42 -13.45
CA LEU A 34 -42.22 20.44 -12.69
C LEU A 34 -40.76 20.61 -13.07
N VAL A 35 -40.10 21.63 -12.48
CA VAL A 35 -38.66 21.62 -12.31
C VAL A 35 -38.40 20.47 -11.37
N GLY A 36 -38.29 19.28 -11.96
CA GLY A 36 -37.74 18.13 -11.32
C GLY A 36 -36.36 18.55 -10.87
N CYS A 37 -36.23 18.98 -9.61
CA CYS A 37 -34.97 18.94 -8.91
C CYS A 37 -34.49 17.49 -8.92
N GLY A 38 -33.95 17.05 -10.05
CA GLY A 38 -33.02 15.97 -10.10
C GLY A 38 -31.90 16.37 -9.14
N LYS A 39 -32.02 15.89 -7.88
CA LYS A 39 -30.90 15.84 -6.99
C LYS A 39 -29.81 15.07 -7.70
N SER A 40 -29.07 15.76 -8.54
CA SER A 40 -27.75 15.32 -8.96
C SER A 40 -26.97 15.27 -7.64
N SER A 41 -27.05 14.14 -6.98
CA SER A 41 -26.17 13.79 -5.89
C SER A 41 -24.78 13.79 -6.49
N SER A 42 -24.17 14.96 -6.56
CA SER A 42 -22.74 15.05 -6.80
C SER A 42 -22.09 14.37 -5.61
N THR A 43 -21.88 13.06 -5.76
CA THR A 43 -21.12 12.28 -4.77
C THR A 43 -19.77 12.97 -4.67
N LYS A 44 -19.59 13.74 -3.58
CA LYS A 44 -18.38 14.52 -3.32
C LYS A 44 -17.21 13.56 -3.37
N THR A 45 -16.45 13.60 -4.46
CA THR A 45 -15.30 12.71 -4.65
C THR A 45 -14.25 13.03 -3.61
N THR A 46 -13.88 12.04 -2.81
CA THR A 46 -12.84 12.17 -1.79
C THR A 46 -11.50 11.74 -2.38
N THR A 47 -10.50 12.61 -2.36
CA THR A 47 -9.14 12.24 -2.77
C THR A 47 -8.40 11.66 -1.58
N ILE A 48 -7.70 10.52 -1.78
CA ILE A 48 -6.74 9.93 -0.86
C ILE A 48 -5.42 9.69 -1.56
N THR A 49 -4.33 9.91 -0.85
CA THR A 49 -2.96 9.62 -1.33
C THR A 49 -2.43 8.39 -0.60
N VAL A 50 -2.07 7.35 -1.35
CA VAL A 50 -1.53 6.10 -0.81
C VAL A 50 -0.09 5.91 -1.25
N GLY A 51 0.82 5.79 -0.28
CA GLY A 51 2.22 5.44 -0.53
C GLY A 51 2.37 3.94 -0.76
N ALA A 52 3.16 3.53 -1.75
CA ALA A 52 3.32 2.12 -2.08
C ALA A 52 4.69 1.80 -2.65
N SER A 53 5.18 0.58 -2.48
CA SER A 53 6.30 0.06 -3.26
C SER A 53 5.89 -0.12 -4.72
N SER A 54 6.85 -0.05 -5.65
CA SER A 54 6.58 -0.09 -7.10
C SER A 54 5.81 -1.35 -7.52
N VAL A 55 6.30 -2.53 -7.11
CA VAL A 55 5.73 -3.85 -7.43
C VAL A 55 5.65 -4.66 -6.13
N PRO A 56 4.58 -5.37 -5.87
CA PRO A 56 3.30 -5.42 -6.60
C PRO A 56 2.33 -4.29 -6.23
N HIS A 57 2.58 -3.57 -5.15
CA HIS A 57 1.66 -2.71 -4.41
C HIS A 57 1.08 -1.58 -5.28
N ALA A 58 1.94 -0.76 -5.92
CA ALA A 58 1.48 0.31 -6.80
C ALA A 58 0.73 -0.23 -8.03
N GLN A 59 1.11 -1.43 -8.53
CA GLN A 59 0.41 -2.07 -9.64
C GLN A 59 -1.01 -2.52 -9.22
N ILE A 60 -1.16 -3.08 -8.01
CA ILE A 60 -2.47 -3.45 -7.45
C ILE A 60 -3.32 -2.19 -7.24
N LEU A 61 -2.76 -1.14 -6.66
CA LEU A 61 -3.46 0.14 -6.49
C LEU A 61 -3.92 0.73 -7.82
N LYS A 62 -3.06 0.70 -8.85
CA LYS A 62 -3.41 1.15 -10.20
C LYS A 62 -4.55 0.34 -10.81
N HIS A 63 -4.55 -0.97 -10.59
CA HIS A 63 -5.64 -1.84 -11.06
C HIS A 63 -6.98 -1.47 -10.44
N VAL A 64 -7.02 -1.11 -9.16
CA VAL A 64 -8.27 -0.79 -8.45
C VAL A 64 -8.72 0.68 -8.58
N GLN A 65 -7.89 1.58 -9.12
CA GLN A 65 -8.25 2.99 -9.31
C GLN A 65 -9.58 3.22 -10.03
N PRO A 66 -9.90 2.54 -11.16
CA PRO A 66 -11.17 2.77 -11.87
C PRO A 66 -12.40 2.41 -11.02
N GLU A 67 -12.31 1.34 -10.23
CA GLU A 67 -13.41 0.91 -9.35
C GLU A 67 -13.58 1.87 -8.17
N LEU A 68 -12.48 2.31 -7.57
CA LEU A 68 -12.52 3.33 -6.51
C LEU A 68 -13.11 4.65 -6.99
N LYS A 69 -12.83 5.05 -8.25
CA LYS A 69 -13.43 6.25 -8.84
C LYS A 69 -14.94 6.13 -8.94
N LYS A 70 -15.48 4.96 -9.30
CA LYS A 70 -16.94 4.71 -9.29
C LYS A 70 -17.53 4.79 -7.88
N GLU A 71 -16.77 4.38 -6.88
CA GLU A 71 -17.14 4.49 -5.46
C GLU A 71 -16.99 5.93 -4.90
N GLY A 72 -16.62 6.92 -5.74
CA GLY A 72 -16.39 8.32 -5.33
C GLY A 72 -15.08 8.56 -4.60
N VAL A 73 -14.07 7.71 -4.82
CA VAL A 73 -12.72 7.87 -4.27
C VAL A 73 -11.72 8.10 -5.39
N ASN A 74 -11.06 9.27 -5.37
CA ASN A 74 -9.96 9.58 -6.26
C ASN A 74 -8.64 9.15 -5.59
N LEU A 75 -8.05 8.05 -6.07
CA LEU A 75 -6.81 7.49 -5.52
C LEU A 75 -5.59 8.13 -6.20
N LYS A 76 -4.74 8.80 -5.41
CA LYS A 76 -3.39 9.22 -5.80
C LYS A 76 -2.38 8.20 -5.26
N ILE A 77 -1.45 7.75 -6.10
CA ILE A 77 -0.41 6.78 -5.74
C ILE A 77 0.92 7.47 -5.70
N LYS A 78 1.62 7.42 -4.55
CA LYS A 78 3.01 7.89 -4.39
C LYS A 78 3.91 6.67 -4.26
N VAL A 79 4.81 6.47 -5.22
CA VAL A 79 5.70 5.30 -5.24
C VAL A 79 6.97 5.59 -4.44
N PHE A 80 7.39 4.61 -3.63
CA PHE A 80 8.63 4.61 -2.85
C PHE A 80 9.51 3.44 -3.27
N GLN A 81 10.82 3.64 -3.20
CA GLN A 81 11.81 2.62 -3.59
C GLN A 81 12.48 1.94 -2.39
N ASP A 82 12.13 2.35 -1.18
CA ASP A 82 12.65 1.84 0.09
C ASP A 82 11.54 1.58 1.10
N TYR A 83 11.90 1.00 2.25
CA TYR A 83 10.96 0.72 3.35
C TYR A 83 11.00 1.77 4.48
N VAL A 84 11.86 2.78 4.40
CA VAL A 84 12.06 3.78 5.46
C VAL A 84 11.06 4.91 5.35
N LEU A 85 10.88 5.45 4.13
CA LEU A 85 10.12 6.66 3.91
C LEU A 85 8.59 6.50 4.02
N PRO A 86 7.95 5.36 3.62
CA PRO A 86 6.49 5.30 3.58
C PRO A 86 5.80 5.50 4.93
N ASN A 87 6.34 4.95 6.02
CA ASN A 87 5.77 5.14 7.36
C ASN A 87 6.03 6.55 7.90
N LYS A 88 7.18 7.13 7.62
CA LYS A 88 7.48 8.54 7.97
C LYS A 88 6.50 9.49 7.28
N ALA A 89 6.28 9.32 5.97
CA ALA A 89 5.34 10.13 5.19
C ALA A 89 3.87 9.93 5.64
N LEU A 90 3.50 8.73 6.09
CA LEU A 90 2.17 8.50 6.67
C LEU A 90 2.02 9.18 8.04
N ALA A 91 3.02 9.08 8.90
CA ALA A 91 3.01 9.70 10.22
C ALA A 91 2.99 11.24 10.12
N SER A 92 3.72 11.82 9.17
CA SER A 92 3.76 13.28 8.91
C SER A 92 2.53 13.83 8.18
N LYS A 93 1.53 12.98 7.86
CA LYS A 93 0.29 13.32 7.13
C LYS A 93 0.48 13.67 5.65
N GLU A 94 1.63 13.39 5.05
CA GLU A 94 1.82 13.49 3.60
C GLU A 94 1.03 12.43 2.83
N LEU A 95 0.70 11.32 3.50
CA LEU A 95 -0.10 10.23 2.97
C LEU A 95 -1.36 10.03 3.83
N ASP A 96 -2.41 9.51 3.23
CA ASP A 96 -3.61 9.04 3.94
C ASP A 96 -3.48 7.59 4.37
N ALA A 97 -2.75 6.80 3.60
CA ALA A 97 -2.43 5.40 3.88
C ALA A 97 -1.09 5.03 3.23
N ASN A 98 -0.51 3.90 3.64
CA ASN A 98 0.52 3.24 2.85
C ASN A 98 0.22 1.75 2.68
N TYR A 99 0.81 1.17 1.64
CA TYR A 99 0.64 -0.23 1.27
C TYR A 99 1.99 -0.76 0.75
N PHE A 100 2.79 -1.38 1.64
CA PHE A 100 4.13 -1.88 1.32
C PHE A 100 4.68 -2.87 2.34
N GLN A 101 4.01 -3.07 3.48
CA GLN A 101 4.54 -3.71 4.67
C GLN A 101 3.58 -4.75 5.25
N HIS A 102 4.10 -5.62 6.12
CA HIS A 102 3.36 -6.56 6.94
C HIS A 102 3.28 -6.10 8.41
N ILE A 103 2.44 -6.75 9.22
CA ILE A 103 2.20 -6.37 10.62
C ILE A 103 3.50 -6.35 11.46
N PRO A 104 4.37 -7.39 11.46
CA PRO A 104 5.59 -7.34 12.25
C PRO A 104 6.52 -6.16 11.90
N PHE A 105 6.56 -5.73 10.63
CA PHE A 105 7.31 -4.54 10.23
C PHE A 105 6.68 -3.26 10.80
N LEU A 106 5.35 -3.13 10.74
CA LEU A 106 4.64 -1.99 11.28
C LEU A 106 4.84 -1.87 12.79
N ASP A 107 4.75 -2.99 13.51
CA ASP A 107 4.93 -3.03 14.97
C ASP A 107 6.35 -2.64 15.37
N ASN A 108 7.35 -3.17 14.67
CA ASN A 108 8.75 -2.78 14.87
C ASN A 108 8.97 -1.29 14.61
N TRP A 109 8.44 -0.77 13.50
CA TRP A 109 8.53 0.66 13.18
C TRP A 109 7.88 1.53 14.27
N ASN A 110 6.68 1.17 14.73
CA ASN A 110 6.00 1.88 15.82
C ASN A 110 6.84 1.89 17.10
N LYS A 111 7.44 0.75 17.46
CA LYS A 111 8.31 0.64 18.64
C LYS A 111 9.54 1.55 18.54
N GLU A 112 10.22 1.55 17.40
CA GLU A 112 11.44 2.32 17.19
C GLU A 112 11.21 3.84 17.06
N ASN A 113 10.01 4.24 16.59
CA ASN A 113 9.69 5.65 16.30
C ASN A 113 8.62 6.24 17.23
N ASN A 114 8.25 5.57 18.33
CA ASN A 114 7.11 5.94 19.19
C ASN A 114 5.85 6.21 18.38
N GLY A 115 5.65 5.40 17.33
CA GLY A 115 4.57 5.57 16.37
C GLY A 115 3.25 4.96 16.85
N SER A 116 2.16 5.30 16.15
CA SER A 116 0.81 4.79 16.44
C SER A 116 0.04 4.44 15.17
N LEU A 117 0.77 4.05 14.12
CA LEU A 117 0.16 3.58 12.88
C LEU A 117 -0.51 2.22 13.11
N VAL A 118 -1.61 1.97 12.41
CA VAL A 118 -2.39 0.74 12.57
C VAL A 118 -2.73 0.11 11.22
N SER A 119 -2.94 -1.20 11.21
CA SER A 119 -3.44 -1.90 10.04
C SER A 119 -4.91 -1.58 9.79
N ALA A 120 -5.25 -1.19 8.56
CA ALA A 120 -6.62 -1.15 8.06
C ALA A 120 -7.11 -2.52 7.56
N GLY A 121 -6.18 -3.42 7.20
CA GLY A 121 -6.48 -4.79 6.81
C GLY A 121 -5.39 -5.42 5.93
N LYS A 122 -5.40 -6.74 5.87
CA LYS A 122 -4.53 -7.57 5.01
C LYS A 122 -5.02 -7.56 3.56
N VAL A 123 -4.12 -7.70 2.59
CA VAL A 123 -4.46 -7.71 1.16
C VAL A 123 -3.87 -8.90 0.42
N HIS A 124 -2.57 -9.18 0.58
CA HIS A 124 -1.86 -10.25 -0.10
C HIS A 124 -0.66 -10.72 0.72
N LEU A 125 -0.11 -11.88 0.38
CA LEU A 125 1.13 -12.41 0.94
C LEU A 125 2.24 -12.35 -0.10
N GLU A 126 3.44 -12.00 0.36
CA GLU A 126 4.68 -11.99 -0.40
C GLU A 126 5.68 -12.97 0.21
N PRO A 127 5.74 -14.22 -0.27
CA PRO A 127 6.69 -15.19 0.27
C PRO A 127 8.13 -14.71 0.09
N ILE A 128 8.91 -14.63 1.17
CA ILE A 128 10.34 -14.34 1.08
C ILE A 128 11.09 -15.56 0.53
N GLY A 129 12.09 -15.32 -0.31
CA GLY A 129 12.87 -16.39 -0.93
C GLY A 129 14.35 -16.30 -0.67
N VAL A 130 15.03 -17.45 -0.70
CA VAL A 130 16.49 -17.54 -0.75
C VAL A 130 16.88 -17.90 -2.19
N TYR A 131 17.84 -17.18 -2.72
CA TYR A 131 18.31 -17.33 -4.11
C TYR A 131 19.79 -17.61 -4.14
N SER A 132 20.23 -18.42 -5.07
CA SER A 132 21.65 -18.72 -5.31
C SER A 132 21.91 -19.02 -6.77
N LYS A 133 23.07 -18.58 -7.27
CA LYS A 133 23.61 -19.03 -8.57
C LYS A 133 24.58 -20.19 -8.43
N LYS A 134 24.99 -20.51 -7.19
CA LYS A 134 26.03 -21.48 -6.86
C LYS A 134 25.48 -22.85 -6.46
N VAL A 135 24.29 -22.88 -5.84
CA VAL A 135 23.66 -24.11 -5.36
C VAL A 135 22.17 -24.17 -5.77
N LYS A 136 21.59 -25.37 -5.77
CA LYS A 136 20.19 -25.60 -6.14
C LYS A 136 19.25 -25.81 -4.94
N SER A 137 19.82 -26.02 -3.76
CA SER A 137 19.10 -26.24 -2.50
C SER A 137 19.89 -25.66 -1.34
N LEU A 138 19.19 -25.27 -0.26
CA LEU A 138 19.84 -24.85 0.98
C LEU A 138 20.75 -25.94 1.55
N LYS A 139 20.43 -27.22 1.33
CA LYS A 139 21.23 -28.35 1.79
C LYS A 139 22.58 -28.50 1.07
N ASP A 140 22.74 -27.87 -0.09
CA ASP A 140 23.98 -27.90 -0.87
C ASP A 140 24.97 -26.78 -0.44
N LEU A 141 24.54 -25.87 0.45
CA LEU A 141 25.45 -24.86 1.00
C LEU A 141 26.61 -25.52 1.72
N LYS A 142 27.83 -25.11 1.38
CA LYS A 142 29.07 -25.62 1.98
C LYS A 142 29.22 -25.13 3.42
N ASP A 143 30.09 -25.79 4.16
CA ASP A 143 30.51 -25.32 5.49
C ASP A 143 31.08 -23.91 5.38
N GLY A 144 30.72 -23.02 6.32
CA GLY A 144 31.15 -21.62 6.35
C GLY A 144 30.51 -20.73 5.26
N ALA A 145 29.52 -21.22 4.47
CA ALA A 145 28.88 -20.45 3.42
C ALA A 145 28.28 -19.13 3.93
N THR A 146 28.40 -18.08 3.11
CA THR A 146 27.89 -16.74 3.41
C THR A 146 26.48 -16.57 2.84
N VAL A 147 25.54 -16.24 3.74
CA VAL A 147 24.15 -15.89 3.41
C VAL A 147 23.96 -14.39 3.62
N LEU A 148 23.62 -13.67 2.53
CA LEU A 148 23.32 -12.24 2.60
C LEU A 148 21.84 -12.05 2.91
N VAL A 149 21.54 -11.23 3.91
CA VAL A 149 20.20 -10.92 4.42
C VAL A 149 20.08 -9.41 4.56
N SER A 150 18.87 -8.88 4.41
CA SER A 150 18.65 -7.44 4.66
C SER A 150 18.75 -7.11 6.15
N SER A 151 18.98 -5.82 6.47
CA SER A 151 18.96 -5.30 7.84
C SER A 151 17.55 -5.19 8.45
N ASN A 152 16.53 -5.65 7.74
CA ASN A 152 15.15 -5.62 8.23
C ASN A 152 14.92 -6.69 9.30
N VAL A 153 15.02 -6.31 10.56
CA VAL A 153 14.88 -7.20 11.73
C VAL A 153 13.53 -7.91 11.72
N ALA A 154 12.48 -7.25 11.28
CA ALA A 154 11.14 -7.83 11.23
C ALA A 154 11.00 -9.04 10.27
N ASP A 155 11.99 -9.27 9.38
CA ASP A 155 12.03 -10.44 8.51
C ASP A 155 12.90 -11.58 9.06
N TYR A 156 13.67 -11.37 10.13
CA TYR A 156 14.66 -12.38 10.58
C TYR A 156 13.98 -13.70 10.97
N GLY A 157 12.85 -13.65 11.66
CA GLY A 157 12.16 -14.87 12.07
C GLY A 157 11.70 -15.74 10.90
N ARG A 158 11.21 -15.13 9.81
CA ARG A 158 10.82 -15.86 8.59
C ARG A 158 12.04 -16.41 7.84
N VAL A 159 13.16 -15.68 7.83
CA VAL A 159 14.43 -16.17 7.29
C VAL A 159 14.94 -17.35 8.10
N LEU A 160 15.00 -17.23 9.41
CA LEU A 160 15.44 -18.32 10.31
C LEU A 160 14.56 -19.56 10.16
N THR A 161 13.26 -19.40 9.91
CA THR A 161 12.33 -20.50 9.66
C THR A 161 12.75 -21.31 8.42
N LEU A 162 13.15 -20.65 7.32
CA LEU A 162 13.61 -21.35 6.11
C LEU A 162 14.82 -22.24 6.37
N PHE A 163 15.80 -21.74 7.09
CA PHE A 163 17.01 -22.50 7.43
C PHE A 163 16.77 -23.58 8.49
N LYS A 164 15.85 -23.34 9.43
CA LYS A 164 15.41 -24.32 10.42
C LYS A 164 14.65 -25.49 9.74
N ASP A 165 13.70 -25.18 8.85
CA ASP A 165 12.94 -26.17 8.12
C ASP A 165 13.84 -27.02 7.18
N ALA A 166 14.91 -26.43 6.64
CA ALA A 166 15.94 -27.16 5.91
C ALA A 166 16.86 -28.04 6.80
N GLY A 167 16.73 -27.95 8.12
CA GLY A 167 17.52 -28.70 9.11
C GLY A 167 18.97 -28.21 9.28
N LEU A 168 19.29 -27.00 8.78
CA LEU A 168 20.62 -26.40 8.85
C LEU A 168 20.92 -25.71 10.17
N ILE A 169 19.88 -25.17 10.82
CA ILE A 169 19.97 -24.53 12.14
C ILE A 169 18.90 -25.07 13.08
N THR A 170 19.12 -24.89 14.38
CA THR A 170 18.06 -24.95 15.39
C THR A 170 18.01 -23.65 16.16
N LEU A 171 16.85 -23.30 16.71
CA LEU A 171 16.65 -22.12 17.54
C LEU A 171 16.64 -22.48 19.02
N LYS A 172 16.88 -21.51 19.87
CA LYS A 172 16.73 -21.64 21.33
C LYS A 172 15.28 -21.99 21.68
N LYS A 173 15.08 -22.73 22.79
CA LYS A 173 13.74 -23.09 23.26
C LYS A 173 12.95 -21.82 23.59
N GLY A 174 11.71 -21.74 23.13
CA GLY A 174 10.82 -20.60 23.42
C GLY A 174 11.05 -19.36 22.54
N THR A 175 11.89 -19.45 21.49
CA THR A 175 12.07 -18.34 20.54
C THR A 175 10.74 -17.96 19.88
N ASP A 176 10.33 -16.70 20.05
CA ASP A 176 9.22 -16.10 19.31
C ASP A 176 9.70 -15.67 17.91
N LEU A 177 9.17 -16.31 16.87
CA LEU A 177 9.58 -16.05 15.49
C LEU A 177 9.23 -14.64 15.00
N THR A 178 8.30 -13.93 15.64
CA THR A 178 7.94 -12.56 15.23
C THR A 178 8.98 -11.52 15.68
N SER A 179 9.82 -11.86 16.65
CA SER A 179 10.87 -11.03 17.22
C SER A 179 12.26 -11.68 17.20
N ALA A 180 12.38 -12.88 16.62
CA ALA A 180 13.63 -13.65 16.57
C ALA A 180 14.72 -12.92 15.78
N THR A 181 15.95 -13.09 16.25
CA THR A 181 17.17 -12.59 15.64
C THR A 181 18.17 -13.72 15.36
N PHE A 182 19.26 -13.45 14.66
CA PHE A 182 20.31 -14.45 14.44
C PHE A 182 21.02 -14.88 15.73
N ASN A 183 20.90 -14.11 16.83
CA ASN A 183 21.39 -14.50 18.17
C ASN A 183 20.56 -15.63 18.80
N ASP A 184 19.39 -15.93 18.27
CA ASP A 184 18.53 -17.02 18.74
C ASP A 184 18.86 -18.38 18.13
N ILE A 185 19.84 -18.43 17.24
CA ILE A 185 20.39 -19.69 16.71
C ILE A 185 21.08 -20.44 17.85
N LYS A 186 20.61 -21.68 18.13
CA LYS A 186 21.23 -22.60 19.10
C LYS A 186 22.33 -23.44 18.44
N THR A 187 22.03 -24.03 17.28
CA THR A 187 23.00 -24.81 16.50
C THR A 187 23.02 -24.33 15.06
N ASN A 188 24.19 -24.38 14.44
CA ASN A 188 24.41 -24.01 13.06
C ASN A 188 25.31 -25.07 12.43
N LYS A 189 24.72 -26.10 11.86
CA LYS A 189 25.41 -27.35 11.44
C LYS A 189 26.46 -27.15 10.32
N ARG A 190 26.33 -26.07 9.57
CA ARG A 190 27.21 -25.73 8.45
C ARG A 190 27.98 -24.44 8.71
N HIS A 191 28.05 -23.95 9.94
CA HIS A 191 28.74 -22.70 10.31
C HIS A 191 28.40 -21.54 9.35
N LEU A 192 27.14 -21.46 8.89
CA LEU A 192 26.67 -20.45 7.96
C LEU A 192 26.90 -19.04 8.52
N LYS A 193 27.41 -18.15 7.70
CA LYS A 193 27.70 -16.76 8.05
C LYS A 193 26.58 -15.87 7.55
N PHE A 194 25.65 -15.49 8.42
CA PHE A 194 24.56 -14.56 8.08
C PHE A 194 25.08 -13.13 8.16
N LYS A 195 25.17 -12.44 7.01
CA LYS A 195 25.51 -11.01 6.90
C LYS A 195 24.24 -10.23 6.66
N HIS A 196 23.85 -9.37 7.59
CA HIS A 196 22.53 -8.72 7.63
C HIS A 196 22.57 -7.21 7.87
N SER A 197 23.59 -6.51 7.33
CA SER A 197 23.77 -5.05 7.47
C SER A 197 23.37 -4.25 6.24
N TYR A 198 22.67 -4.84 5.28
CA TYR A 198 22.39 -4.25 3.99
C TYR A 198 20.91 -3.85 3.85
N GLU A 199 20.62 -2.78 3.10
CA GLU A 199 19.25 -2.44 2.76
C GLU A 199 18.61 -3.50 1.84
N ALA A 200 17.33 -3.83 2.06
CA ALA A 200 16.62 -4.85 1.30
C ALA A 200 16.61 -4.61 -0.22
N LYS A 201 16.60 -3.34 -0.65
CA LYS A 201 16.64 -2.97 -2.08
C LYS A 201 17.93 -3.39 -2.79
N LEU A 202 19.02 -3.66 -2.05
CA LEU A 202 20.31 -4.07 -2.61
C LEU A 202 20.42 -5.58 -2.86
N MET A 203 19.54 -6.38 -2.24
CA MET A 203 19.63 -7.85 -2.31
C MET A 203 19.57 -8.40 -3.76
N PRO A 204 18.71 -7.89 -4.66
CA PRO A 204 18.72 -8.36 -6.06
C PRO A 204 20.05 -8.07 -6.78
N THR A 205 20.72 -6.96 -6.45
CA THR A 205 22.02 -6.59 -7.02
C THR A 205 23.09 -7.57 -6.56
N PHE A 206 23.13 -7.92 -5.27
CA PHE A 206 24.05 -8.93 -4.76
C PHE A 206 23.86 -10.30 -5.45
N TYR A 207 22.59 -10.71 -5.62
CA TYR A 207 22.29 -11.93 -6.38
C TYR A 207 22.77 -11.82 -7.84
N LYS A 208 22.50 -10.69 -8.51
CA LYS A 208 22.95 -10.48 -9.89
C LYS A 208 24.47 -10.57 -10.04
N ASN A 209 25.19 -9.99 -9.10
CA ASN A 209 26.66 -9.97 -9.04
C ASN A 209 27.27 -11.29 -8.50
N ASN A 210 26.44 -12.28 -8.14
CA ASN A 210 26.90 -13.55 -7.56
C ASN A 210 27.66 -13.38 -6.24
N GLU A 211 27.27 -12.36 -5.45
CA GLU A 211 27.83 -12.08 -4.13
C GLU A 211 27.21 -13.00 -3.07
N GLY A 212 28.03 -13.40 -2.07
CA GLY A 212 27.63 -14.44 -1.12
C GLY A 212 27.46 -15.82 -1.78
N ASP A 213 27.04 -16.80 -1.00
CA ASP A 213 26.69 -18.15 -1.48
C ASP A 213 25.18 -18.30 -1.65
N ALA A 214 24.42 -17.53 -0.88
CA ALA A 214 22.98 -17.36 -1.04
C ALA A 214 22.58 -15.94 -0.64
N VAL A 215 21.48 -15.45 -1.20
CA VAL A 215 20.93 -14.11 -0.95
C VAL A 215 19.44 -14.24 -0.62
N VAL A 216 19.01 -13.68 0.50
CA VAL A 216 17.58 -13.60 0.86
C VAL A 216 16.99 -12.35 0.24
N ILE A 217 15.92 -12.50 -0.53
CA ILE A 217 15.28 -11.39 -1.26
C ILE A 217 13.78 -11.36 -0.96
N ASN A 218 13.27 -10.20 -0.52
CA ASN A 218 11.84 -9.97 -0.38
C ASN A 218 11.15 -10.05 -1.75
N ALA A 219 9.96 -10.65 -1.82
CA ALA A 219 9.31 -10.97 -3.08
C ALA A 219 9.05 -9.75 -3.98
N ASN A 220 8.71 -8.58 -3.40
CA ASN A 220 8.53 -7.35 -4.19
C ASN A 220 9.81 -6.94 -4.94
N TYR A 221 10.97 -7.01 -4.29
CA TYR A 221 12.26 -6.72 -4.93
C TYR A 221 12.69 -7.82 -5.92
N ALA A 222 12.40 -9.09 -5.60
CA ALA A 222 12.64 -10.19 -6.54
C ALA A 222 11.84 -10.01 -7.82
N VAL A 223 10.53 -9.78 -7.72
CA VAL A 223 9.64 -9.55 -8.88
C VAL A 223 10.03 -8.29 -9.66
N GLN A 224 10.41 -7.21 -8.96
CA GLN A 224 10.90 -5.99 -9.59
C GLN A 224 12.20 -6.22 -10.38
N ALA A 225 13.06 -7.12 -9.92
CA ALA A 225 14.29 -7.51 -10.59
C ALA A 225 14.10 -8.59 -11.69
N GLY A 226 12.85 -8.98 -11.98
CA GLY A 226 12.52 -9.98 -13.00
C GLY A 226 12.60 -11.42 -12.53
N LEU A 227 12.83 -11.67 -11.23
CA LEU A 227 12.83 -13.01 -10.64
C LEU A 227 11.40 -13.46 -10.34
N ASN A 228 11.15 -14.76 -10.51
CA ASN A 228 9.92 -15.39 -10.05
C ASN A 228 10.21 -16.18 -8.76
N PRO A 229 9.76 -15.73 -7.57
CA PRO A 229 10.03 -16.40 -6.31
C PRO A 229 9.74 -17.90 -6.33
N LYS A 230 8.63 -18.33 -6.95
CA LYS A 230 8.24 -19.74 -7.04
C LYS A 230 9.16 -20.60 -7.92
N LYS A 231 9.82 -19.99 -8.93
CA LYS A 231 10.66 -20.71 -9.88
C LYS A 231 12.14 -20.61 -9.59
N ASP A 232 12.57 -19.43 -9.12
CA ASP A 232 13.99 -19.06 -9.06
C ASP A 232 14.57 -19.18 -7.66
N ALA A 233 13.73 -19.23 -6.62
CA ALA A 233 14.20 -19.41 -5.25
C ALA A 233 14.61 -20.86 -5.00
N ILE A 234 15.73 -21.06 -4.31
CA ILE A 234 16.20 -22.38 -3.83
C ILE A 234 15.50 -22.78 -2.50
N ALA A 235 14.87 -21.83 -1.83
CA ALA A 235 13.94 -22.03 -0.72
C ALA A 235 12.94 -20.86 -0.71
N LEU A 236 11.68 -21.15 -0.45
CA LEU A 236 10.60 -20.19 -0.44
C LEU A 236 9.73 -20.38 0.80
N GLU A 237 9.32 -19.28 1.41
CA GLU A 237 8.39 -19.25 2.52
C GLU A 237 7.04 -19.88 2.15
N LYS A 238 6.41 -20.56 3.11
CA LYS A 238 5.11 -21.21 2.93
C LYS A 238 3.97 -20.19 2.87
N SER A 239 2.84 -20.59 2.28
CA SER A 239 1.67 -19.73 2.07
C SER A 239 0.81 -19.46 3.33
N ASP A 240 1.03 -20.20 4.42
CA ASP A 240 0.35 -20.05 5.72
C ASP A 240 1.06 -19.05 6.66
N SER A 241 1.95 -18.24 6.11
CA SER A 241 2.76 -17.27 6.82
C SER A 241 1.93 -16.11 7.41
N PRO A 242 2.26 -15.62 8.63
CA PRO A 242 1.59 -14.46 9.25
C PRO A 242 1.98 -13.11 8.61
N TYR A 243 2.90 -13.09 7.64
CA TYR A 243 3.49 -11.89 7.07
C TYR A 243 2.68 -11.32 5.88
N ALA A 244 1.34 -11.42 5.92
CA ALA A 244 0.50 -10.80 4.91
C ALA A 244 0.70 -9.28 4.88
N ASN A 245 0.80 -8.73 3.67
CA ASN A 245 0.92 -7.30 3.43
C ASN A 245 -0.40 -6.58 3.69
N ILE A 246 -0.29 -5.43 4.35
CA ILE A 246 -1.41 -4.64 4.86
C ILE A 246 -1.45 -3.24 4.25
N VAL A 247 -2.63 -2.64 4.27
CA VAL A 247 -2.75 -1.19 4.20
C VAL A 247 -2.62 -0.65 5.62
N ALA A 248 -1.67 0.25 5.85
CA ALA A 248 -1.51 0.94 7.13
C ALA A 248 -2.02 2.38 7.06
N VAL A 249 -2.55 2.85 8.18
CA VAL A 249 -3.13 4.19 8.36
C VAL A 249 -2.79 4.74 9.74
N ARG A 250 -2.99 6.02 9.99
CA ARG A 250 -3.00 6.57 11.35
C ARG A 250 -4.21 6.01 12.12
N LYS A 251 -4.07 5.80 13.42
CA LYS A 251 -5.09 5.18 14.30
C LYS A 251 -6.48 5.79 14.11
N GLY A 252 -6.60 7.13 14.06
CA GLY A 252 -7.88 7.83 13.86
C GLY A 252 -8.47 7.73 12.45
N ASP A 253 -7.71 7.26 11.46
CA ASP A 253 -8.12 7.24 10.05
C ASP A 253 -8.70 5.89 9.58
N LYS A 254 -8.54 4.83 10.38
CA LYS A 254 -8.94 3.46 10.02
C LYS A 254 -10.40 3.35 9.57
N ASN A 255 -11.28 4.12 10.18
CA ASN A 255 -12.72 4.07 9.92
C ASN A 255 -13.22 5.11 8.92
N LYS A 256 -12.35 5.91 8.31
CA LYS A 256 -12.74 6.88 7.28
C LYS A 256 -13.41 6.18 6.10
N PRO A 257 -14.52 6.73 5.56
CA PRO A 257 -15.27 6.10 4.46
C PRO A 257 -14.40 5.75 3.26
N ALA A 258 -13.46 6.62 2.87
CA ALA A 258 -12.57 6.38 1.74
C ALA A 258 -11.59 5.22 1.99
N ILE A 259 -11.10 5.04 3.23
CA ILE A 259 -10.24 3.90 3.61
C ILE A 259 -11.04 2.60 3.61
N LYS A 260 -12.28 2.60 4.12
CA LYS A 260 -13.17 1.43 4.04
C LYS A 260 -13.46 1.02 2.59
N LYS A 261 -13.71 1.99 1.70
CA LYS A 261 -13.88 1.72 0.26
C LYS A 261 -12.60 1.16 -0.37
N LEU A 262 -11.44 1.74 -0.07
CA LEU A 262 -10.15 1.21 -0.51
C LEU A 262 -9.98 -0.26 -0.11
N MET A 263 -10.20 -0.60 1.16
CA MET A 263 -10.09 -1.97 1.65
C MET A 263 -11.11 -2.91 1.02
N LYS A 264 -12.37 -2.48 0.85
CA LYS A 264 -13.43 -3.26 0.17
C LYS A 264 -13.01 -3.64 -1.25
N VAL A 265 -12.49 -2.68 -2.02
CA VAL A 265 -12.09 -2.93 -3.42
C VAL A 265 -10.81 -3.77 -3.48
N LEU A 266 -9.79 -3.49 -2.66
CA LEU A 266 -8.56 -4.29 -2.60
C LEU A 266 -8.83 -5.76 -2.25
N ARG A 267 -9.80 -6.03 -1.37
CA ARG A 267 -10.17 -7.38 -0.89
C ARG A 267 -11.29 -8.01 -1.72
N SER A 268 -11.78 -7.36 -2.77
CA SER A 268 -12.82 -7.91 -3.64
C SER A 268 -12.33 -9.18 -4.36
N LYS A 269 -13.26 -10.11 -4.61
CA LYS A 269 -12.96 -11.35 -5.37
C LYS A 269 -12.32 -11.06 -6.74
N SER A 270 -12.72 -9.97 -7.40
CA SER A 270 -12.16 -9.55 -8.69
C SER A 270 -10.68 -9.14 -8.56
N THR A 271 -10.36 -8.33 -7.56
CA THR A 271 -8.97 -7.91 -7.30
C THR A 271 -8.10 -9.10 -6.90
N GLN A 272 -8.58 -9.98 -6.04
CA GLN A 272 -7.81 -11.15 -5.59
C GLN A 272 -7.53 -12.11 -6.77
N LYS A 273 -8.50 -12.39 -7.64
CA LYS A 273 -8.30 -13.15 -8.87
C LYS A 273 -7.33 -12.47 -9.83
N TRP A 274 -7.36 -11.14 -9.92
CA TRP A 274 -6.40 -10.43 -10.75
C TRP A 274 -4.97 -10.56 -10.20
N ILE A 275 -4.76 -10.46 -8.88
CA ILE A 275 -3.46 -10.68 -8.23
C ILE A 275 -2.93 -12.07 -8.58
N GLU A 276 -3.74 -13.11 -8.40
CA GLU A 276 -3.36 -14.50 -8.69
C GLU A 276 -2.96 -14.68 -10.16
N LYS A 277 -3.78 -14.19 -11.09
CA LYS A 277 -3.50 -14.26 -12.54
C LYS A 277 -2.25 -13.47 -12.93
N LYS A 278 -2.08 -12.26 -12.37
CA LYS A 278 -0.99 -11.35 -12.71
C LYS A 278 0.36 -11.89 -12.25
N TYR A 279 0.44 -12.39 -11.02
CA TYR A 279 1.70 -12.77 -10.39
C TYR A 279 1.98 -14.28 -10.40
N LYS A 280 1.03 -15.11 -10.86
CA LYS A 280 1.21 -16.56 -11.09
C LYS A 280 1.81 -17.29 -9.89
N GLY A 281 1.38 -16.96 -8.69
CA GLY A 281 1.84 -17.57 -7.44
C GLY A 281 3.12 -16.96 -6.85
N ALA A 282 3.74 -15.96 -7.50
CA ALA A 282 4.82 -15.18 -6.89
C ALA A 282 4.31 -14.27 -5.75
N ILE A 283 3.08 -13.83 -5.88
CA ILE A 283 2.31 -13.04 -4.92
C ILE A 283 0.98 -13.76 -4.72
N LEU A 284 0.58 -13.97 -3.47
CA LEU A 284 -0.58 -14.77 -3.13
C LEU A 284 -1.71 -13.89 -2.60
N PRO A 285 -2.95 -14.02 -3.09
CA PRO A 285 -4.08 -13.34 -2.49
C PRO A 285 -4.32 -13.85 -1.06
N VAL A 286 -4.82 -12.98 -0.18
CA VAL A 286 -5.26 -13.34 1.17
C VAL A 286 -6.77 -13.20 1.23
N SER A 287 -7.46 -14.25 1.69
CA SER A 287 -8.90 -14.22 1.88
C SER A 287 -9.32 -13.06 2.78
N ALA A 288 -10.49 -12.50 2.50
CA ALA A 288 -11.15 -11.55 3.39
C ALA A 288 -11.70 -12.36 4.58
N ASP A 289 -11.02 -12.28 5.73
CA ASP A 289 -11.59 -12.71 7.01
C ASP A 289 -12.61 -11.68 7.50
#